data_ca2ad825b4eb47aac475cb4ae97db5ac
#
_entry.id   ca2ad825b4eb47aac475cb4ae97db5ac
#
_cell.length_a   1.000
_cell.length_b   1.000
_cell.length_c   1.000
_cell.angle_alpha   90.00
_cell.angle_beta   90.00
_cell.angle_gamma   90.00
#
_symmetry.space_group_name_H-M   'P 1'
#
loop_
_entity.id
_entity.type
_entity.pdbx_description
1 polymer ?
#
loop_
_entity_poly.entity_id
_entity_poly.type
_entity_poly.pdbx_seq_one_letter_code
_entity_poly.pdbx_strand_id
1 'polypeptide(L)'
;MRFASIDLPPNPSVLISDAQHCSLCPRMGDSRRVLSERNGNWGARVVFVAEAPGRLGAQITGVPLFGDRTGDRFEELLREMCWDRSSIFVTNAVLCNPRDEDGNNDKPLSAEISNCSGFLRRTVSTVNPSLVVALGRVALEALRAVHPHDHTIKECCGKVFPWGARFLGVLYHPSPRTQTQRTWLQQKDDARSIARFATEALNIGPIDPRPATPLQKPTATLPG
;
A
#
# COMPACT_ATOMS: atom_id res chain seq x y z
N MET A 1 -13.20 -34.74 16.89
CA MET A 1 -11.94 -34.09 17.35
C MET A 1 -11.64 -32.96 16.38
N ARG A 2 -11.80 -31.69 16.78
CA ARG A 2 -11.36 -30.55 15.97
C ARG A 2 -9.87 -30.36 16.29
N PHE A 3 -9.02 -30.60 15.32
CA PHE A 3 -7.62 -30.21 15.43
C PHE A 3 -7.59 -28.69 15.55
N ALA A 4 -7.12 -28.16 16.67
CA ALA A 4 -6.77 -26.76 16.78
C ALA A 4 -5.70 -26.50 15.73
N SER A 5 -5.99 -25.61 14.77
CA SER A 5 -4.99 -25.10 13.85
C SER A 5 -3.92 -24.43 14.71
N ILE A 6 -2.73 -25.02 14.70
CA ILE A 6 -1.55 -24.35 15.24
C ILE A 6 -1.36 -23.14 14.33
N ASP A 7 -1.72 -21.95 14.82
CA ASP A 7 -1.39 -20.69 14.16
C ASP A 7 0.13 -20.52 14.21
N LEU A 8 0.79 -21.11 13.21
CA LEU A 8 2.21 -20.84 12.97
C LEU A 8 2.37 -19.32 12.76
N PRO A 9 3.42 -18.70 13.30
CA PRO A 9 3.66 -17.29 13.06
C PRO A 9 3.65 -17.02 11.56
N PRO A 10 3.00 -15.94 11.12
CA PRO A 10 2.84 -15.65 9.70
C PRO A 10 4.23 -15.54 9.04
N ASN A 11 4.45 -16.40 8.03
CA ASN A 11 5.72 -16.49 7.31
C ASN A 11 5.64 -15.68 6.00
N PRO A 12 6.45 -14.62 5.83
CA PRO A 12 6.47 -13.82 4.61
C PRO A 12 6.66 -14.64 3.34
N SER A 13 7.57 -15.61 3.34
CA SER A 13 7.89 -16.43 2.16
C SER A 13 6.72 -17.27 1.69
N VAL A 14 5.93 -17.83 2.62
CA VAL A 14 4.71 -18.58 2.29
C VAL A 14 3.65 -17.63 1.71
N LEU A 15 3.46 -16.47 2.31
CA LEU A 15 2.51 -15.47 1.82
C LEU A 15 2.87 -14.96 0.42
N ILE A 16 4.15 -14.69 0.17
CA ILE A 16 4.66 -14.32 -1.15
C ILE A 16 4.40 -15.44 -2.16
N SER A 17 4.75 -16.68 -1.83
CA SER A 17 4.55 -17.84 -2.70
C SER A 17 3.09 -18.01 -3.08
N ASP A 18 2.17 -17.96 -2.11
CA ASP A 18 0.73 -18.06 -2.34
C ASP A 18 0.23 -16.94 -3.26
N ALA A 19 0.71 -15.72 -3.07
CA ALA A 19 0.34 -14.59 -3.91
C ALA A 19 0.83 -14.76 -5.35
N GLN A 20 2.06 -15.26 -5.56
CA GLN A 20 2.62 -15.48 -6.90
C GLN A 20 1.85 -16.54 -7.70
N HIS A 21 1.27 -17.53 -7.03
CA HIS A 21 0.48 -18.61 -7.67
C HIS A 21 -1.02 -18.32 -7.70
N CYS A 22 -1.47 -17.13 -7.25
CA CYS A 22 -2.89 -16.78 -7.24
C CYS A 22 -3.46 -16.62 -8.65
N SER A 23 -4.61 -17.25 -8.92
CA SER A 23 -5.34 -17.21 -10.20
C SER A 23 -6.83 -16.84 -10.05
N LEU A 24 -7.23 -16.22 -8.93
CA LEU A 24 -8.63 -15.95 -8.60
C LEU A 24 -9.30 -14.89 -9.49
N CYS A 25 -8.53 -14.10 -10.24
CA CYS A 25 -9.04 -12.98 -11.05
C CYS A 25 -8.64 -13.15 -12.52
N PRO A 26 -9.49 -13.76 -13.37
CA PRO A 26 -9.16 -14.05 -14.78
C PRO A 26 -8.76 -12.81 -15.58
N ARG A 27 -9.42 -11.65 -15.35
CA ARG A 27 -9.10 -10.36 -16.00
C ARG A 27 -7.65 -9.90 -15.76
N MET A 28 -7.01 -10.40 -14.72
CA MET A 28 -5.65 -10.02 -14.32
C MET A 28 -4.66 -11.21 -14.41
N GLY A 29 -4.99 -12.23 -15.21
CA GLY A 29 -4.19 -13.46 -15.36
C GLY A 29 -2.73 -13.18 -15.68
N ASP A 30 -2.48 -12.26 -16.62
CA ASP A 30 -1.15 -11.88 -17.10
C ASP A 30 -0.47 -10.79 -16.24
N SER A 31 -1.14 -10.30 -15.19
CA SER A 31 -0.58 -9.29 -14.33
C SER A 31 0.44 -9.87 -13.37
N ARG A 32 1.50 -9.09 -13.11
CA ARG A 32 2.42 -9.39 -12.02
C ARG A 32 1.69 -9.29 -10.69
N ARG A 33 1.91 -10.26 -9.79
CA ARG A 33 1.45 -10.21 -8.39
C ARG A 33 2.48 -9.42 -7.59
N VAL A 34 2.14 -8.18 -7.24
CA VAL A 34 3.08 -7.25 -6.59
C VAL A 34 3.07 -7.48 -5.08
N LEU A 35 3.64 -8.61 -4.67
CA LEU A 35 3.98 -8.92 -3.28
C LEU A 35 5.29 -9.70 -3.26
N SER A 36 6.31 -9.15 -2.60
CA SER A 36 7.67 -9.70 -2.52
C SER A 36 8.46 -9.03 -1.41
N GLU A 37 9.71 -9.42 -1.22
CA GLU A 37 10.64 -8.72 -0.32
C GLU A 37 10.86 -7.25 -0.71
N ARG A 38 10.53 -6.86 -1.94
CA ARG A 38 10.66 -5.48 -2.43
C ARG A 38 9.51 -4.56 -2.00
N ASN A 39 8.53 -5.08 -1.27
CA ASN A 39 7.46 -4.28 -0.69
C ASN A 39 7.92 -3.42 0.49
N GLY A 40 9.07 -3.73 1.09
CA GLY A 40 9.67 -3.00 2.21
C GLY A 40 10.02 -3.90 3.39
N ASN A 41 10.08 -3.32 4.57
CA ASN A 41 10.49 -4.02 5.79
C ASN A 41 9.31 -4.81 6.39
N TRP A 42 9.43 -6.13 6.48
CA TRP A 42 8.43 -7.00 7.10
C TRP A 42 8.25 -6.79 8.62
N GLY A 43 9.21 -6.12 9.26
CA GLY A 43 9.11 -5.67 10.66
C GLY A 43 8.71 -4.19 10.81
N ALA A 44 8.20 -3.56 9.74
CA ALA A 44 7.83 -2.16 9.74
C ALA A 44 6.69 -1.86 10.72
N ARG A 45 6.80 -0.74 11.42
CA ARG A 45 5.74 -0.23 12.29
C ARG A 45 4.64 0.53 11.52
N VAL A 46 4.89 0.86 10.24
CA VAL A 46 3.97 1.56 9.36
C VAL A 46 3.77 0.77 8.07
N VAL A 47 2.51 0.51 7.71
CA VAL A 47 2.12 -0.09 6.44
C VAL A 47 1.31 0.91 5.63
N PHE A 48 1.70 1.16 4.39
CA PHE A 48 0.87 1.87 3.43
C PHE A 48 0.12 0.87 2.53
N VAL A 49 -1.17 1.12 2.34
CA VAL A 49 -2.02 0.33 1.46
C VAL A 49 -2.52 1.23 0.34
N ALA A 50 -2.13 0.93 -0.90
CA ALA A 50 -2.62 1.60 -2.10
C ALA A 50 -3.75 0.80 -2.78
N GLU A 51 -4.27 1.26 -3.92
CA GLU A 51 -5.37 0.62 -4.64
C GLU A 51 -4.92 -0.67 -5.33
N ALA A 52 -4.05 -0.54 -6.31
CA ALA A 52 -3.53 -1.61 -7.16
C ALA A 52 -2.21 -1.19 -7.82
N PRO A 53 -1.41 -2.14 -8.35
CA PRO A 53 -0.22 -1.82 -9.13
C PRO A 53 -0.55 -1.02 -10.38
N GLY A 54 0.18 0.07 -10.63
CA GLY A 54 0.07 0.84 -11.88
C GLY A 54 0.83 0.18 -13.03
N ARG A 55 0.26 0.23 -14.28
CA ARG A 55 0.85 -0.43 -15.45
C ARG A 55 2.25 0.06 -15.82
N LEU A 56 2.54 1.36 -15.64
CA LEU A 56 3.82 1.98 -15.94
C LEU A 56 4.80 1.98 -14.76
N GLY A 57 4.33 1.62 -13.57
CA GLY A 57 5.10 1.59 -12.34
C GLY A 57 5.26 0.16 -11.81
N ALA A 58 4.49 -0.19 -10.79
CA ALA A 58 4.65 -1.43 -10.05
C ALA A 58 4.45 -2.71 -10.90
N GLN A 59 3.65 -2.67 -11.97
CA GLN A 59 3.52 -3.78 -12.91
C GLN A 59 4.85 -4.12 -13.59
N ILE A 60 5.66 -3.11 -13.91
CA ILE A 60 6.98 -3.27 -14.54
C ILE A 60 8.04 -3.56 -13.48
N THR A 61 8.10 -2.73 -12.45
CA THR A 61 9.17 -2.75 -11.46
C THR A 61 9.04 -3.88 -10.43
N GLY A 62 7.82 -4.35 -10.15
CA GLY A 62 7.52 -5.25 -9.04
C GLY A 62 7.61 -4.57 -7.66
N VAL A 63 7.72 -3.24 -7.61
CA VAL A 63 7.78 -2.45 -6.37
C VAL A 63 6.54 -1.57 -6.28
N PRO A 64 5.74 -1.66 -5.20
CA PRO A 64 4.55 -0.83 -5.05
C PRO A 64 4.89 0.66 -5.06
N LEU A 65 4.07 1.47 -5.74
CA LEU A 65 4.24 2.92 -5.82
C LEU A 65 5.66 3.34 -6.23
N PHE A 66 6.19 2.72 -7.28
CA PHE A 66 7.53 3.01 -7.79
C PHE A 66 7.59 2.87 -9.31
N GLY A 67 8.37 3.76 -9.96
CA GLY A 67 8.68 3.72 -11.39
C GLY A 67 7.79 4.61 -12.26
N ASP A 68 6.76 5.26 -11.69
CA ASP A 68 5.89 6.21 -12.39
C ASP A 68 5.69 7.51 -11.59
N ARG A 69 4.92 8.46 -12.14
CA ARG A 69 4.64 9.76 -11.49
C ARG A 69 3.94 9.64 -10.14
N THR A 70 3.15 8.60 -9.93
CA THR A 70 2.52 8.30 -8.63
C THR A 70 3.57 7.89 -7.61
N GLY A 71 4.51 7.06 -8.04
CA GLY A 71 5.65 6.67 -7.24
C GLY A 71 6.52 7.86 -6.85
N ASP A 72 6.83 8.76 -7.79
CA ASP A 72 7.61 9.98 -7.50
C ASP A 72 6.94 10.85 -6.43
N ARG A 73 5.62 10.99 -6.50
CA ARG A 73 4.83 11.72 -5.51
C ARG A 73 4.78 11.00 -4.16
N PHE A 74 4.73 9.69 -4.16
CA PHE A 74 4.78 8.92 -2.92
C PHE A 74 6.12 9.13 -2.20
N GLU A 75 7.24 9.11 -2.95
CA GLU A 75 8.56 9.44 -2.39
C GLU A 75 8.61 10.87 -1.82
N GLU A 76 7.93 11.82 -2.47
CA GLU A 76 7.83 13.17 -1.97
C GLU A 76 7.02 13.24 -0.66
N LEU A 77 5.90 12.49 -0.54
CA LEU A 77 5.16 12.39 0.72
C LEU A 77 5.99 11.74 1.83
N LEU A 78 6.76 10.70 1.53
CA LEU A 78 7.65 10.09 2.52
C LEU A 78 8.70 11.09 3.04
N ARG A 79 9.27 11.92 2.16
CA ARG A 79 10.19 13.00 2.58
C ARG A 79 9.51 14.03 3.47
N GLU A 80 8.25 14.40 3.19
CA GLU A 80 7.46 15.30 4.06
C GLU A 80 7.18 14.68 5.44
N MET A 81 7.12 13.36 5.53
CA MET A 81 6.97 12.60 6.78
C MET A 81 8.29 12.35 7.50
N CYS A 82 9.43 12.67 6.89
CA CYS A 82 10.76 12.26 7.33
C CYS A 82 10.88 10.72 7.47
N TRP A 83 10.28 9.98 6.55
CA TRP A 83 10.36 8.52 6.46
C TRP A 83 11.00 8.11 5.14
N ASP A 84 11.57 6.90 5.11
CA ASP A 84 12.07 6.27 3.88
C ASP A 84 11.47 4.87 3.67
N ARG A 85 11.68 4.32 2.47
CA ARG A 85 11.15 2.99 2.13
C ARG A 85 11.69 1.85 2.96
N SER A 86 12.90 1.94 3.48
CA SER A 86 13.50 0.86 4.28
C SER A 86 12.84 0.69 5.63
N SER A 87 12.13 1.72 6.09
CA SER A 87 11.47 1.76 7.39
C SER A 87 9.99 1.40 7.37
N ILE A 88 9.40 1.35 6.18
CA ILE A 88 7.98 1.11 5.97
C ILE A 88 7.74 -0.15 5.16
N PHE A 89 6.49 -0.58 5.11
CA PHE A 89 6.02 -1.59 4.18
C PHE A 89 4.90 -1.01 3.30
N VAL A 90 4.92 -1.31 2.01
CA VAL A 90 3.91 -0.83 1.06
C VAL A 90 3.24 -2.03 0.39
N THR A 91 1.92 -2.05 0.38
CA THR A 91 1.14 -3.06 -0.33
C THR A 91 -0.05 -2.42 -1.05
N ASN A 92 -0.89 -3.24 -1.67
CA ASN A 92 -2.09 -2.81 -2.37
C ASN A 92 -3.31 -3.58 -1.88
N ALA A 93 -4.50 -3.00 -2.04
CA ALA A 93 -5.77 -3.67 -1.85
C ALA A 93 -5.94 -4.85 -2.81
N VAL A 94 -5.46 -4.68 -4.06
CA VAL A 94 -5.39 -5.73 -5.09
C VAL A 94 -3.95 -5.86 -5.57
N LEU A 95 -3.39 -7.07 -5.56
CA LEU A 95 -1.97 -7.31 -5.85
C LEU A 95 -1.63 -7.32 -7.35
N CYS A 96 -2.63 -7.32 -8.22
CA CYS A 96 -2.50 -7.36 -9.67
C CYS A 96 -2.95 -6.03 -10.28
N ASN A 97 -2.49 -5.71 -11.50
CA ASN A 97 -2.90 -4.50 -12.22
C ASN A 97 -4.21 -4.74 -12.98
N PRO A 98 -5.36 -4.15 -12.58
CA PRO A 98 -6.57 -4.18 -13.36
C PRO A 98 -6.41 -3.31 -14.62
N ARG A 99 -6.87 -3.81 -15.77
CA ARG A 99 -6.81 -3.10 -17.05
C ARG A 99 -8.17 -3.08 -17.74
N ASP A 100 -8.43 -2.00 -18.45
CA ASP A 100 -9.52 -1.91 -19.41
C ASP A 100 -9.16 -2.66 -20.74
N GLU A 101 -10.08 -2.62 -21.70
CA GLU A 101 -9.91 -3.26 -23.01
C GLU A 101 -8.76 -2.65 -23.83
N ASP A 102 -8.44 -1.37 -23.58
CA ASP A 102 -7.33 -0.64 -24.21
C ASP A 102 -5.99 -0.85 -23.49
N GLY A 103 -5.96 -1.67 -22.43
CA GLY A 103 -4.77 -1.96 -21.63
C GLY A 103 -4.37 -0.84 -20.66
N ASN A 104 -5.22 0.18 -20.43
CA ASN A 104 -4.98 1.21 -19.44
C ASN A 104 -5.33 0.73 -18.03
N ASN A 105 -4.83 1.44 -17.01
CA ASN A 105 -5.23 1.16 -15.64
C ASN A 105 -6.73 1.37 -15.47
N ASP A 106 -7.39 0.37 -14.92
CA ASP A 106 -8.79 0.43 -14.54
C ASP A 106 -8.95 0.28 -13.03
N LYS A 107 -10.16 0.50 -12.52
CA LYS A 107 -10.47 0.28 -11.11
C LYS A 107 -10.66 -1.22 -10.85
N PRO A 108 -10.19 -1.72 -9.70
CA PRO A 108 -10.52 -3.07 -9.28
C PRO A 108 -12.04 -3.21 -9.09
N LEU A 109 -12.58 -4.33 -9.54
CA LEU A 109 -13.97 -4.71 -9.25
C LEU A 109 -14.11 -5.15 -7.78
N SER A 110 -15.32 -5.03 -7.22
CA SER A 110 -15.59 -5.46 -5.84
C SER A 110 -15.24 -6.93 -5.60
N ALA A 111 -15.47 -7.79 -6.59
CA ALA A 111 -15.09 -9.20 -6.53
C ALA A 111 -13.56 -9.39 -6.45
N GLU A 112 -12.78 -8.59 -7.18
CA GLU A 112 -11.32 -8.64 -7.18
C GLU A 112 -10.75 -8.17 -5.84
N ILE A 113 -11.33 -7.11 -5.26
CA ILE A 113 -10.98 -6.64 -3.90
C ILE A 113 -11.31 -7.74 -2.87
N SER A 114 -12.47 -8.38 -2.98
CA SER A 114 -12.86 -9.49 -2.12
C SER A 114 -11.89 -10.67 -2.25
N ASN A 115 -11.54 -11.07 -3.46
CA ASN A 115 -10.58 -12.16 -3.73
C ASN A 115 -9.20 -11.87 -3.12
N CYS A 116 -8.75 -10.61 -3.18
CA CYS A 116 -7.46 -10.20 -2.59
C CYS A 116 -7.51 -9.93 -1.08
N SER A 117 -8.68 -9.84 -0.46
CA SER A 117 -8.83 -9.47 0.95
C SER A 117 -8.09 -10.39 1.92
N GLY A 118 -7.99 -11.69 1.58
CA GLY A 118 -7.23 -12.68 2.33
C GLY A 118 -5.73 -12.37 2.36
N PHE A 119 -5.16 -11.95 1.23
CA PHE A 119 -3.76 -11.52 1.16
C PHE A 119 -3.53 -10.25 1.94
N LEU A 120 -4.43 -9.27 1.84
CA LEU A 120 -4.32 -8.01 2.60
C LEU A 120 -4.33 -8.26 4.12
N ARG A 121 -5.27 -9.09 4.61
CA ARG A 121 -5.32 -9.48 6.03
C ARG A 121 -4.03 -10.16 6.47
N ARG A 122 -3.56 -11.15 5.73
CA ARG A 122 -2.32 -11.88 6.03
C ARG A 122 -1.12 -10.95 6.02
N THR A 123 -1.02 -10.02 5.04
CA THR A 123 0.05 -9.03 4.98
C THR A 123 0.06 -8.15 6.23
N VAL A 124 -1.08 -7.56 6.60
CA VAL A 124 -1.19 -6.71 7.80
C VAL A 124 -0.89 -7.51 9.08
N SER A 125 -1.31 -8.78 9.17
CA SER A 125 -1.00 -9.64 10.31
C SER A 125 0.48 -10.02 10.37
N THR A 126 1.11 -10.29 9.22
CA THR A 126 2.53 -10.68 9.14
C THR A 126 3.46 -9.52 9.50
N VAL A 127 3.21 -8.34 8.94
CA VAL A 127 3.98 -7.13 9.27
C VAL A 127 3.70 -6.65 10.69
N ASN A 128 2.46 -6.84 11.17
CA ASN A 128 1.98 -6.43 12.49
C ASN A 128 2.30 -4.96 12.86
N PRO A 129 1.92 -4.00 12.01
CA PRO A 129 2.26 -2.59 12.21
C PRO A 129 1.46 -1.96 13.35
N SER A 130 1.99 -0.87 13.92
CA SER A 130 1.25 0.02 14.83
C SER A 130 0.31 0.95 14.07
N LEU A 131 0.67 1.33 12.83
CA LEU A 131 -0.09 2.25 11.98
C LEU A 131 -0.26 1.68 10.57
N VAL A 132 -1.50 1.64 10.09
CA VAL A 132 -1.82 1.36 8.68
C VAL A 132 -2.31 2.65 8.04
N VAL A 133 -1.78 3.03 6.90
CA VAL A 133 -2.16 4.24 6.16
C VAL A 133 -2.83 3.85 4.85
N ALA A 134 -4.11 4.15 4.73
CA ALA A 134 -4.87 3.98 3.49
C ALA A 134 -4.56 5.11 2.50
N LEU A 135 -4.15 4.78 1.29
CA LEU A 135 -3.93 5.71 0.19
C LEU A 135 -5.11 5.66 -0.79
N GLY A 136 -6.09 6.52 -0.56
CA GLY A 136 -7.28 6.63 -1.39
C GLY A 136 -8.47 5.78 -0.96
N ARG A 137 -9.59 5.98 -1.65
CA ARG A 137 -10.88 5.39 -1.29
C ARG A 137 -10.89 3.87 -1.37
N VAL A 138 -10.34 3.29 -2.43
CA VAL A 138 -10.35 1.83 -2.63
C VAL A 138 -9.56 1.11 -1.54
N ALA A 139 -8.38 1.62 -1.18
CA ALA A 139 -7.57 1.07 -0.10
C ALA A 139 -8.29 1.17 1.25
N LEU A 140 -8.92 2.32 1.52
CA LEU A 140 -9.70 2.53 2.75
C LEU A 140 -10.86 1.53 2.84
N GLU A 141 -11.63 1.36 1.76
CA GLU A 141 -12.74 0.39 1.69
C GLU A 141 -12.25 -1.06 1.86
N ALA A 142 -11.13 -1.43 1.22
CA ALA A 142 -10.56 -2.78 1.32
C ALA A 142 -10.12 -3.13 2.74
N LEU A 143 -9.65 -2.16 3.51
CA LEU A 143 -9.22 -2.36 4.90
C LEU A 143 -10.37 -2.73 5.84
N ARG A 144 -11.64 -2.53 5.46
CA ARG A 144 -12.82 -3.07 6.19
C ARG A 144 -12.77 -4.59 6.32
N ALA A 145 -12.15 -5.28 5.37
CA ALA A 145 -11.98 -6.73 5.45
C ALA A 145 -10.91 -7.15 6.47
N VAL A 146 -10.01 -6.27 6.88
CA VAL A 146 -9.01 -6.51 7.92
C VAL A 146 -9.61 -6.25 9.31
N HIS A 147 -10.22 -5.08 9.48
CA HIS A 147 -10.99 -4.71 10.67
C HIS A 147 -12.10 -3.71 10.28
N PRO A 148 -13.36 -3.89 10.74
CA PRO A 148 -14.48 -3.02 10.36
C PRO A 148 -14.25 -1.55 10.73
N HIS A 149 -14.74 -0.63 9.88
CA HIS A 149 -14.79 0.81 10.13
C HIS A 149 -15.77 1.49 9.15
N ASP A 150 -16.23 2.69 9.49
CA ASP A 150 -17.16 3.49 8.68
C ASP A 150 -16.54 4.77 8.11
N HIS A 151 -15.19 4.87 8.18
CA HIS A 151 -14.46 6.05 7.72
C HIS A 151 -14.61 6.27 6.22
N THR A 152 -14.73 7.55 5.82
CA THR A 152 -14.75 7.98 4.42
C THR A 152 -13.54 8.85 4.11
N ILE A 153 -13.10 8.85 2.86
CA ILE A 153 -11.92 9.63 2.45
C ILE A 153 -12.15 11.14 2.66
N LYS A 154 -13.37 11.65 2.42
CA LYS A 154 -13.69 13.08 2.53
C LYS A 154 -13.61 13.61 3.97
N GLU A 155 -14.07 12.81 4.92
CA GLU A 155 -14.16 13.22 6.33
C GLU A 155 -12.88 12.95 7.11
N CYS A 156 -12.11 11.94 6.66
CA CYS A 156 -11.02 11.36 7.43
C CYS A 156 -9.63 11.65 6.89
N CYS A 157 -9.50 12.27 5.71
CA CYS A 157 -8.19 12.57 5.13
C CYS A 157 -7.33 13.44 6.06
N GLY A 158 -6.07 13.07 6.23
CA GLY A 158 -5.11 13.72 7.13
C GLY A 158 -5.30 13.39 8.61
N LYS A 159 -6.21 12.48 8.95
CA LYS A 159 -6.50 12.07 10.33
C LYS A 159 -6.09 10.62 10.59
N VAL A 160 -5.91 10.30 11.87
CA VAL A 160 -5.61 8.96 12.37
C VAL A 160 -6.66 8.57 13.41
N PHE A 161 -7.10 7.31 13.38
CA PHE A 161 -8.15 6.77 14.22
C PHE A 161 -7.69 5.46 14.87
N PRO A 162 -8.16 5.13 16.09
CA PRO A 162 -8.04 3.78 16.64
C PRO A 162 -8.70 2.76 15.69
N TRP A 163 -8.03 1.63 15.45
CA TRP A 163 -8.50 0.60 14.53
C TRP A 163 -8.09 -0.79 14.98
N GLY A 164 -8.93 -1.44 15.76
CA GLY A 164 -8.60 -2.67 16.48
C GLY A 164 -7.43 -2.46 17.43
N ALA A 165 -6.42 -3.30 17.35
CA ALA A 165 -5.19 -3.18 18.14
C ALA A 165 -4.16 -2.22 17.51
N ARG A 166 -4.54 -1.44 16.49
CA ARG A 166 -3.70 -0.58 15.68
C ARG A 166 -4.34 0.79 15.48
N PHE A 167 -3.70 1.61 14.65
CA PHE A 167 -4.25 2.88 14.19
C PHE A 167 -4.39 2.85 12.66
N LEU A 168 -5.41 3.56 12.15
CA LEU A 168 -5.69 3.76 10.72
C LEU A 168 -5.53 5.24 10.38
N GLY A 169 -4.54 5.55 9.54
CA GLY A 169 -4.38 6.85 8.92
C GLY A 169 -5.01 6.88 7.53
N VAL A 170 -5.50 8.03 7.11
CA VAL A 170 -6.18 8.18 5.81
C VAL A 170 -5.56 9.31 5.02
N LEU A 171 -5.11 9.01 3.79
CA LEU A 171 -4.59 9.97 2.83
C LEU A 171 -5.27 9.81 1.47
N TYR A 172 -5.34 10.88 0.68
CA TYR A 172 -5.64 10.72 -0.75
C TYR A 172 -4.53 9.95 -1.45
N HIS A 173 -4.91 9.22 -2.51
CA HIS A 173 -3.93 8.53 -3.35
C HIS A 173 -3.01 9.57 -4.02
N PRO A 174 -1.66 9.37 -4.05
CA PRO A 174 -0.73 10.38 -4.56
C PRO A 174 -0.73 10.52 -6.09
N SER A 175 -1.74 9.99 -6.78
CA SER A 175 -1.90 10.15 -8.21
C SER A 175 -2.10 11.62 -8.61
N PRO A 176 -1.53 12.09 -9.73
CA PRO A 176 -1.84 13.42 -10.26
C PRO A 176 -3.32 13.69 -10.47
N ARG A 177 -4.13 12.66 -10.74
CA ARG A 177 -5.59 12.78 -10.97
C ARG A 177 -6.37 13.23 -9.72
N THR A 178 -5.83 13.05 -8.53
CA THR A 178 -6.53 13.41 -7.28
C THR A 178 -6.40 14.90 -6.93
N GLN A 179 -5.60 15.67 -7.66
CA GLN A 179 -5.39 17.11 -7.39
C GLN A 179 -6.64 17.96 -7.50
N THR A 180 -7.63 17.53 -8.29
CA THR A 180 -8.94 18.21 -8.39
C THR A 180 -9.77 18.07 -7.11
N GLN A 181 -9.49 17.06 -6.29
CA GLN A 181 -10.20 16.79 -5.04
C GLN A 181 -9.43 17.27 -3.80
N ARG A 182 -8.10 17.21 -3.86
CA ARG A 182 -7.19 17.64 -2.80
C ARG A 182 -5.89 18.13 -3.42
N THR A 183 -5.56 19.40 -3.25
CA THR A 183 -4.35 20.00 -3.83
C THR A 183 -3.09 19.29 -3.33
N TRP A 184 -2.00 19.39 -4.08
CA TRP A 184 -0.75 18.74 -3.69
C TRP A 184 -0.20 19.28 -2.36
N LEU A 185 -0.34 20.59 -2.12
CA LEU A 185 0.03 21.19 -0.84
C LEU A 185 -0.77 20.59 0.32
N GLN A 186 -2.09 20.49 0.18
CA GLN A 186 -2.94 19.86 1.19
C GLN A 186 -2.58 18.39 1.44
N GLN A 187 -2.22 17.62 0.39
CA GLN A 187 -1.78 16.23 0.56
C GLN A 187 -0.47 16.14 1.35
N LYS A 188 0.45 17.09 1.17
CA LYS A 188 1.68 17.18 1.98
C LYS A 188 1.38 17.53 3.44
N ASP A 189 0.46 18.45 3.69
CA ASP A 189 0.04 18.83 5.06
C ASP A 189 -0.65 17.64 5.75
N ASP A 190 -1.49 16.89 5.04
CA ASP A 190 -2.09 15.66 5.55
C ASP A 190 -1.03 14.62 5.94
N ALA A 191 -0.02 14.44 5.09
CA ALA A 191 1.09 13.53 5.35
C ALA A 191 1.87 13.93 6.61
N ARG A 192 2.20 15.22 6.76
CA ARG A 192 2.85 15.77 7.97
C ARG A 192 1.99 15.55 9.24
N SER A 193 0.66 15.68 9.11
CA SER A 193 -0.25 15.44 10.24
C SER A 193 -0.22 13.99 10.70
N ILE A 194 -0.20 13.02 9.77
CA ILE A 194 -0.07 11.59 10.09
C ILE A 194 1.29 11.30 10.73
N ALA A 195 2.39 11.86 10.19
CA ALA A 195 3.73 11.66 10.75
C ALA A 195 3.85 12.24 12.15
N ARG A 196 3.26 13.41 12.41
CA ARG A 196 3.21 14.02 13.74
C ARG A 196 2.50 13.10 14.74
N PHE A 197 1.31 12.60 14.40
CA PHE A 197 0.61 11.63 15.24
C PHE A 197 1.46 10.39 15.51
N ALA A 198 2.11 9.84 14.49
CA ALA A 198 2.96 8.66 14.62
C ALA A 198 4.14 8.92 15.60
N THR A 199 4.72 10.12 15.55
CA THR A 199 5.80 10.51 16.47
C THR A 199 5.29 10.68 17.90
N GLU A 200 4.22 11.44 18.09
CA GLU A 200 3.72 11.84 19.40
C GLU A 200 3.01 10.70 20.15
N ALA A 201 2.18 9.93 19.43
CA ALA A 201 1.34 8.91 20.05
C ALA A 201 1.93 7.48 19.97
N LEU A 202 2.74 7.19 18.94
CA LEU A 202 3.25 5.84 18.70
C LEU A 202 4.76 5.72 18.88
N ASN A 203 5.44 6.82 19.17
CA ASN A 203 6.91 6.87 19.25
C ASN A 203 7.58 6.31 17.97
N ILE A 204 7.00 6.65 16.80
CA ILE A 204 7.56 6.38 15.47
C ILE A 204 8.16 7.69 14.99
N GLY A 205 9.40 7.95 15.38
CA GLY A 205 10.11 9.18 15.05
C GLY A 205 10.52 9.29 13.58
N PRO A 206 11.04 10.46 13.19
CA PRO A 206 11.69 10.63 11.92
C PRO A 206 12.86 9.66 11.84
N ILE A 207 13.03 9.06 10.66
CA ILE A 207 14.17 8.19 10.39
C ILE A 207 15.30 9.10 9.95
N ASP A 208 16.47 8.92 10.58
CA ASP A 208 17.69 9.61 10.18
C ASP A 208 17.88 9.44 8.66
N PRO A 209 17.92 10.53 7.88
CA PRO A 209 18.04 10.47 6.43
C PRO A 209 19.47 10.08 6.03
N ARG A 210 19.98 8.93 6.53
CA ARG A 210 21.11 8.30 5.86
C ARG A 210 20.63 7.88 4.48
N PRO A 211 21.36 8.20 3.39
CA PRO A 211 20.90 7.91 2.05
C PRO A 211 20.67 6.40 1.91
N ALA A 212 19.41 5.99 1.96
CA ALA A 212 19.04 4.67 1.47
C ALA A 212 19.51 4.60 0.02
N THR A 213 20.18 3.52 -0.35
CA THR A 213 20.59 3.32 -1.74
C THR A 213 19.37 3.52 -2.64
N PRO A 214 19.35 4.52 -3.54
CA PRO A 214 18.16 4.81 -4.33
C PRO A 214 17.77 3.57 -5.12
N LEU A 215 16.49 3.20 -5.05
CA LEU A 215 15.94 2.19 -5.95
C LEU A 215 16.15 2.69 -7.38
N GLN A 216 16.90 1.96 -8.19
CA GLN A 216 17.14 2.34 -9.59
C GLN A 216 15.83 2.17 -10.38
N LYS A 217 15.41 3.23 -11.05
CA LYS A 217 14.32 3.13 -12.03
C LYS A 217 14.83 2.30 -13.22
N PRO A 218 13.99 1.40 -13.78
CA PRO A 218 14.37 0.73 -15.00
C PRO A 218 14.64 1.78 -16.08
N THR A 219 15.77 1.68 -16.75
CA THR A 219 16.06 2.44 -17.97
C THR A 219 14.98 2.07 -18.99
N ALA A 220 14.21 3.06 -19.46
CA ALA A 220 13.26 2.87 -20.53
C ALA A 220 14.04 2.51 -21.80
N THR A 221 14.17 1.25 -22.11
CA THR A 221 14.48 0.80 -23.48
C THR A 221 13.23 1.06 -24.30
N LEU A 222 13.22 2.13 -25.07
CA LEU A 222 12.22 2.34 -26.11
C LEU A 222 12.37 1.18 -27.10
N PRO A 223 11.29 0.44 -27.42
CA PRO A 223 11.34 -0.46 -28.56
C PRO A 223 11.47 0.42 -29.81
N GLY A 224 12.49 0.14 -30.63
CA GLY A 224 12.68 0.71 -31.94
C GLY A 224 11.59 0.28 -32.92
#